data_3fcb39278671ca570561736a7ad1827e
#
_entry.id   3fcb39278671ca570561736a7ad1827e
#
_cell.length_a   1.000
_cell.length_b   1.000
_cell.length_c   1.000
_cell.angle_alpha   90.00
_cell.angle_beta   90.00
_cell.angle_gamma   90.00
#
_symmetry.space_group_name_H-M   'P 1'
#
loop_
_entity.id
_entity.type
_entity.pdbx_description
1 polymer ?
#
loop_
_entity_poly.entity_id
_entity_poly.type
_entity_poly.pdbx_seq_one_letter_code
_entity_poly.pdbx_strand_id
1 'polypeptide(L)'
;MAHSKQPRRSVLVAARLITAVVSLAGAEAMLWFGGYPRWWAMDPQWGTTPPEYQSDSILGWQNRAGRFNLAWPDLSGTTLVTNWSQGRRATAEQEPAGDAANRPRVFSFGDSFVQGYQLSDSETLPWIVQQRHPDVVVSNFGTGDYATYQSYLAIKRWVHGPASVYHLFNAFHEGRNAADPNWLRVYKKTRGGFFFPYAELVAGDLQARKSPGNLVWYLSRRLRTVAMIQDYRDILESYGRVRNKRQLTQTLLMKMNQIVRTEAGKFTVILFDMSPPERKDYRKFLESQSISFVDCDRPELQDKKLRLPDGHPSQALNELLAQWIEPLQVVMDYSPEARSVPERR
;
A
#
# COMPACT_ATOMS: atom_id res chain seq x y z
N MET A 1 72.36 3.43 -16.74
CA MET A 1 71.23 3.95 -15.91
C MET A 1 70.02 4.08 -16.79
N ALA A 2 68.98 3.23 -16.65
CA ALA A 2 67.75 3.31 -17.42
C ALA A 2 66.78 4.29 -16.76
N HIS A 3 66.51 5.42 -17.41
CA HIS A 3 65.47 6.35 -16.99
C HIS A 3 64.10 5.68 -17.18
N SER A 4 63.46 5.21 -16.11
CA SER A 4 62.05 4.80 -16.16
C SER A 4 61.21 6.05 -16.39
N LYS A 5 60.69 6.24 -17.59
CA LYS A 5 59.74 7.30 -17.90
C LYS A 5 58.44 7.03 -17.12
N GLN A 6 58.13 7.88 -16.13
CA GLN A 6 56.85 7.81 -15.45
C GLN A 6 55.72 7.96 -16.48
N PRO A 7 54.70 7.11 -16.49
CA PRO A 7 53.57 7.22 -17.43
C PRO A 7 52.87 8.54 -17.23
N ARG A 8 52.48 9.20 -18.34
CA ARG A 8 51.73 10.45 -18.32
C ARG A 8 50.41 10.26 -17.57
N ARG A 9 49.98 11.21 -16.72
CA ARG A 9 48.76 11.13 -15.91
C ARG A 9 47.54 10.67 -16.72
N SER A 10 47.42 11.08 -17.97
CA SER A 10 46.35 10.69 -18.91
C SER A 10 46.36 9.15 -19.19
N VAL A 11 47.53 8.54 -19.34
CA VAL A 11 47.66 7.10 -19.57
C VAL A 11 47.23 6.30 -18.33
N LEU A 12 47.59 6.78 -17.13
CA LEU A 12 47.18 6.15 -15.87
C LEU A 12 45.67 6.26 -15.66
N VAL A 13 45.06 7.40 -16.00
CA VAL A 13 43.60 7.59 -15.93
C VAL A 13 42.88 6.67 -16.92
N ALA A 14 43.35 6.60 -18.16
CA ALA A 14 42.79 5.72 -19.17
C ALA A 14 42.90 4.23 -18.75
N ALA A 15 44.07 3.80 -18.25
CA ALA A 15 44.24 2.43 -17.75
C ALA A 15 43.28 2.08 -16.61
N ARG A 16 43.09 3.00 -15.64
CA ARG A 16 42.15 2.81 -14.55
C ARG A 16 40.69 2.71 -15.04
N LEU A 17 40.29 3.54 -15.99
CA LEU A 17 38.96 3.49 -16.59
C LEU A 17 38.72 2.17 -17.32
N ILE A 18 39.68 1.72 -18.13
CA ILE A 18 39.60 0.44 -18.84
C ILE A 18 39.48 -0.71 -17.83
N THR A 19 40.33 -0.73 -16.79
CA THR A 19 40.24 -1.75 -15.73
C THR A 19 38.88 -1.76 -15.06
N ALA A 20 38.33 -0.59 -14.71
CA ALA A 20 37.00 -0.48 -14.09
C ALA A 20 35.89 -1.02 -15.02
N VAL A 21 35.92 -0.68 -16.30
CA VAL A 21 34.95 -1.18 -17.29
C VAL A 21 35.05 -2.70 -17.46
N VAL A 22 36.28 -3.24 -17.61
CA VAL A 22 36.50 -4.69 -17.74
C VAL A 22 36.06 -5.42 -16.47
N SER A 23 36.35 -4.89 -15.29
CA SER A 23 35.93 -5.49 -14.01
C SER A 23 34.40 -5.49 -13.89
N LEU A 24 33.74 -4.40 -14.26
CA LEU A 24 32.27 -4.33 -14.25
C LEU A 24 31.66 -5.31 -15.26
N ALA A 25 32.20 -5.41 -16.48
CA ALA A 25 31.73 -6.36 -17.47
C ALA A 25 31.93 -7.82 -17.02
N GLY A 26 33.06 -8.14 -16.37
CA GLY A 26 33.31 -9.45 -15.79
C GLY A 26 32.34 -9.78 -14.66
N ALA A 27 32.06 -8.81 -13.76
CA ALA A 27 31.09 -8.98 -12.70
C ALA A 27 29.67 -9.18 -13.25
N GLU A 28 29.26 -8.39 -14.25
CA GLU A 28 27.96 -8.57 -14.93
C GLU A 28 27.84 -9.96 -15.57
N ALA A 29 28.89 -10.43 -16.24
CA ALA A 29 28.90 -11.77 -16.84
C ALA A 29 28.78 -12.88 -15.77
N MET A 30 29.55 -12.80 -14.68
CA MET A 30 29.44 -13.75 -13.57
C MET A 30 28.05 -13.78 -12.96
N LEU A 31 27.45 -12.62 -12.72
CA LEU A 31 26.11 -12.53 -12.16
C LEU A 31 25.06 -13.04 -13.14
N TRP A 32 25.26 -12.84 -14.45
CA TRP A 32 24.40 -13.38 -15.49
C TRP A 32 24.43 -14.90 -15.54
N PHE A 33 25.63 -15.50 -15.55
CA PHE A 33 25.79 -16.95 -15.53
C PHE A 33 25.29 -17.57 -14.21
N GLY A 34 25.44 -16.85 -13.08
CA GLY A 34 24.91 -17.24 -11.77
C GLY A 34 23.40 -17.04 -11.62
N GLY A 35 22.70 -16.57 -12.67
CA GLY A 35 21.26 -16.39 -12.62
C GLY A 35 20.79 -15.22 -11.75
N TYR A 36 21.68 -14.30 -11.33
CA TYR A 36 21.25 -13.16 -10.52
C TYR A 36 20.31 -12.22 -11.33
N PRO A 37 19.09 -11.93 -10.85
CA PRO A 37 18.12 -11.14 -11.62
C PRO A 37 18.47 -9.64 -11.61
N ARG A 38 18.20 -8.94 -12.70
CA ARG A 38 18.04 -7.48 -12.70
C ARG A 38 16.71 -7.10 -12.08
N TRP A 39 16.56 -5.87 -11.63
CA TRP A 39 15.25 -5.35 -11.26
C TRP A 39 14.40 -5.17 -12.52
N TRP A 40 13.27 -5.85 -12.56
CA TRP A 40 12.38 -5.79 -13.71
C TRP A 40 11.41 -4.62 -13.54
N ALA A 41 11.09 -3.93 -14.66
CA ALA A 41 9.84 -3.18 -14.73
C ALA A 41 8.70 -4.18 -14.87
N MET A 42 7.51 -3.82 -14.39
CA MET A 42 6.30 -4.50 -14.83
C MET A 42 6.30 -4.57 -16.36
N ASP A 43 5.91 -5.73 -16.88
CA ASP A 43 5.61 -5.86 -18.29
C ASP A 43 4.52 -4.83 -18.63
N PRO A 44 4.73 -3.97 -19.64
CA PRO A 44 3.70 -3.02 -20.09
C PRO A 44 2.36 -3.67 -20.43
N GLN A 45 2.34 -4.99 -20.67
CA GLN A 45 1.12 -5.76 -20.92
C GLN A 45 0.10 -5.72 -19.76
N TRP A 46 0.53 -5.38 -18.54
CA TRP A 46 -0.32 -5.29 -17.35
C TRP A 46 -0.79 -3.85 -17.07
N GLY A 47 -0.45 -2.91 -17.93
CA GLY A 47 -0.80 -1.52 -17.76
C GLY A 47 -1.86 -1.05 -18.75
N THR A 48 -2.68 -0.13 -18.33
CA THR A 48 -3.57 0.64 -19.20
C THR A 48 -2.85 1.83 -19.79
N THR A 49 -3.38 2.36 -20.89
CA THR A 49 -2.94 3.66 -21.42
C THR A 49 -4.15 4.62 -21.37
N PRO A 50 -4.11 5.65 -20.50
CA PRO A 50 -3.08 5.97 -19.50
C PRO A 50 -3.04 4.96 -18.35
N PRO A 51 -1.91 4.89 -17.59
CA PRO A 51 -1.79 4.00 -16.42
C PRO A 51 -2.84 4.31 -15.36
N GLU A 52 -3.38 3.26 -14.70
CA GLU A 52 -4.39 3.40 -13.63
C GLU A 52 -3.86 4.05 -12.35
N TYR A 53 -2.54 4.11 -12.19
CA TYR A 53 -1.87 4.76 -11.07
C TYR A 53 -1.11 6.01 -11.53
N GLN A 54 -1.00 6.96 -10.61
CA GLN A 54 -0.20 8.18 -10.80
C GLN A 54 0.68 8.45 -9.58
N SER A 55 1.77 9.19 -9.78
CA SER A 55 2.66 9.60 -8.69
C SER A 55 1.94 10.51 -7.69
N ASP A 56 2.23 10.31 -6.42
CA ASP A 56 1.84 11.19 -5.32
C ASP A 56 3.04 11.51 -4.44
N SER A 57 3.24 12.77 -4.09
CA SER A 57 4.43 13.24 -3.36
C SER A 57 4.50 12.78 -1.90
N ILE A 58 3.39 12.32 -1.32
CA ILE A 58 3.27 11.84 0.07
C ILE A 58 3.08 10.32 0.10
N LEU A 59 2.13 9.82 -0.69
CA LEU A 59 1.72 8.40 -0.68
C LEU A 59 2.60 7.53 -1.59
N GLY A 60 3.44 8.15 -2.44
CA GLY A 60 4.24 7.46 -3.45
C GLY A 60 3.48 7.30 -4.76
N TRP A 61 2.34 6.69 -4.72
CA TRP A 61 1.38 6.56 -5.82
C TRP A 61 -0.05 6.60 -5.28
N GLN A 62 -1.00 6.87 -6.17
CA GLN A 62 -2.43 6.79 -5.89
C GLN A 62 -3.17 6.36 -7.16
N ASN A 63 -4.40 5.89 -7.01
CA ASN A 63 -5.26 5.62 -8.15
C ASN A 63 -5.44 6.90 -8.97
N ARG A 64 -5.31 6.80 -10.29
CA ARG A 64 -5.55 7.91 -11.23
C ARG A 64 -7.05 8.03 -11.47
N ALA A 65 -7.59 9.24 -11.41
CA ALA A 65 -8.98 9.49 -11.78
C ALA A 65 -9.25 9.09 -13.24
N GLY A 66 -10.36 8.41 -13.50
CA GLY A 66 -10.75 7.93 -14.82
C GLY A 66 -11.49 6.60 -14.77
N ARG A 67 -11.87 6.11 -15.97
CA ARG A 67 -12.46 4.77 -16.17
C ARG A 67 -11.51 3.91 -16.99
N PHE A 68 -11.25 2.71 -16.51
CA PHE A 68 -10.27 1.79 -17.07
C PHE A 68 -10.94 0.43 -17.30
N ASN A 69 -10.75 -0.14 -18.49
CA ASN A 69 -11.07 -1.54 -18.75
C ASN A 69 -9.78 -2.34 -18.67
N LEU A 70 -9.67 -3.16 -17.63
CA LEU A 70 -8.46 -3.93 -17.32
C LEU A 70 -8.66 -5.39 -17.76
N ALA A 71 -7.73 -5.90 -18.58
CA ALA A 71 -7.63 -7.31 -18.86
C ALA A 71 -6.61 -7.95 -17.92
N TRP A 72 -6.94 -9.09 -17.36
CA TRP A 72 -6.11 -9.82 -16.42
C TRP A 72 -5.71 -11.17 -17.00
N PRO A 73 -4.44 -11.59 -16.90
CA PRO A 73 -4.00 -12.87 -17.48
C PRO A 73 -4.74 -14.09 -16.91
N ASP A 74 -5.12 -14.02 -15.64
CA ASP A 74 -5.72 -15.14 -14.91
C ASP A 74 -7.25 -15.12 -14.92
N LEU A 75 -7.87 -14.12 -15.56
CA LEU A 75 -9.32 -13.97 -15.65
C LEU A 75 -9.77 -13.90 -17.10
N SER A 76 -10.92 -14.50 -17.42
CA SER A 76 -11.59 -14.30 -18.69
C SER A 76 -12.35 -12.98 -18.69
N GLY A 77 -12.13 -12.16 -19.73
CA GLY A 77 -12.81 -10.89 -19.91
C GLY A 77 -12.05 -9.68 -19.35
N THR A 78 -12.77 -8.58 -19.15
CA THR A 78 -12.22 -7.32 -18.62
C THR A 78 -13.01 -6.89 -17.39
N THR A 79 -12.33 -6.22 -16.47
CA THR A 79 -12.96 -5.57 -15.31
C THR A 79 -13.05 -4.06 -15.53
N LEU A 80 -14.16 -3.46 -15.12
CA LEU A 80 -14.34 -2.01 -15.13
C LEU A 80 -13.87 -1.44 -13.81
N VAL A 81 -12.86 -0.58 -13.88
CA VAL A 81 -12.30 0.15 -12.74
C VAL A 81 -12.53 1.64 -12.94
N THR A 82 -13.37 2.22 -12.11
CA THR A 82 -13.61 3.67 -12.08
C THR A 82 -12.97 4.26 -10.84
N ASN A 83 -12.09 5.24 -11.03
CA ASN A 83 -11.51 6.01 -9.95
C ASN A 83 -11.99 7.47 -10.04
N TRP A 84 -12.48 7.99 -8.92
CA TRP A 84 -12.90 9.37 -8.76
C TRP A 84 -11.73 10.28 -8.39
N SER A 85 -12.03 11.54 -8.20
CA SER A 85 -11.06 12.50 -7.68
C SER A 85 -10.39 12.02 -6.37
N GLN A 86 -9.21 12.54 -6.06
CA GLN A 86 -8.44 12.18 -4.84
C GLN A 86 -8.01 10.71 -4.76
N GLY A 87 -8.02 9.96 -5.87
CA GLY A 87 -7.64 8.54 -5.91
C GLY A 87 -8.65 7.58 -5.28
N ARG A 88 -9.90 8.01 -5.08
CA ARG A 88 -10.97 7.17 -4.56
C ARG A 88 -11.49 6.23 -5.64
N ARG A 89 -11.59 4.94 -5.37
CA ARG A 89 -12.31 4.03 -6.25
C ARG A 89 -13.83 4.23 -6.11
N ALA A 90 -14.56 4.10 -7.19
CA ALA A 90 -16.01 4.26 -7.22
C ALA A 90 -16.71 3.29 -6.24
N THR A 91 -17.73 3.81 -5.55
CA THR A 91 -18.61 3.08 -4.64
C THR A 91 -20.06 3.17 -5.06
N ALA A 92 -20.34 3.88 -6.17
CA ALA A 92 -21.64 4.02 -6.81
C ALA A 92 -21.42 4.31 -8.30
N GLU A 93 -22.50 4.30 -9.09
CA GLU A 93 -22.41 4.61 -10.53
C GLU A 93 -21.95 6.05 -10.81
N GLN A 94 -22.26 6.97 -9.89
CA GLN A 94 -21.87 8.37 -9.97
C GLN A 94 -21.19 8.83 -8.69
N GLU A 95 -20.20 9.72 -8.83
CA GLU A 95 -19.55 10.33 -7.67
C GLU A 95 -20.59 11.14 -6.86
N PRO A 96 -20.74 10.86 -5.54
CA PRO A 96 -21.67 11.59 -4.70
C PRO A 96 -21.41 13.10 -4.71
N ALA A 97 -22.44 13.89 -4.98
CA ALA A 97 -22.39 15.34 -5.04
C ALA A 97 -23.53 15.98 -4.23
N GLY A 98 -23.48 17.27 -3.99
CA GLY A 98 -24.57 18.04 -3.36
C GLY A 98 -24.89 17.56 -1.94
N ASP A 99 -26.10 17.04 -1.73
CA ASP A 99 -26.61 16.60 -0.42
C ASP A 99 -25.78 15.51 0.26
N ALA A 100 -24.85 14.88 -0.45
CA ALA A 100 -23.89 13.93 0.11
C ALA A 100 -23.04 14.54 1.24
N ALA A 101 -22.80 15.85 1.23
CA ALA A 101 -22.07 16.55 2.28
C ALA A 101 -22.77 16.49 3.66
N ASN A 102 -24.09 16.29 3.67
CA ASN A 102 -24.91 16.23 4.89
C ASN A 102 -25.11 14.80 5.41
N ARG A 103 -24.74 13.78 4.62
CA ARG A 103 -24.83 12.38 5.03
C ARG A 103 -23.62 11.96 5.84
N PRO A 104 -23.79 11.00 6.77
CA PRO A 104 -22.66 10.42 7.49
C PRO A 104 -21.64 9.82 6.53
N ARG A 105 -20.36 9.94 6.87
CA ARG A 105 -19.25 9.54 6.02
C ARG A 105 -18.59 8.26 6.55
N VAL A 106 -18.33 7.36 5.64
CA VAL A 106 -17.58 6.13 5.87
C VAL A 106 -16.35 6.14 4.97
N PHE A 107 -15.17 6.02 5.55
CA PHE A 107 -13.92 5.92 4.82
C PHE A 107 -13.34 4.50 4.94
N SER A 108 -13.02 3.89 3.83
CA SER A 108 -12.37 2.58 3.78
C SER A 108 -10.93 2.73 3.29
N PHE A 109 -9.96 2.36 4.13
CA PHE A 109 -8.54 2.38 3.84
C PHE A 109 -7.97 0.97 3.85
N GLY A 110 -7.00 0.72 2.99
CA GLY A 110 -6.29 -0.55 2.87
C GLY A 110 -5.53 -0.64 1.57
N ASP A 111 -5.20 -1.86 1.20
CA ASP A 111 -4.46 -2.21 0.01
C ASP A 111 -5.36 -2.64 -1.17
N SER A 112 -4.85 -3.55 -2.00
CA SER A 112 -5.56 -4.14 -3.13
C SER A 112 -6.88 -4.85 -2.74
N PHE A 113 -7.01 -5.31 -1.50
CA PHE A 113 -8.22 -5.98 -1.04
C PHE A 113 -9.37 -4.99 -0.84
N VAL A 114 -9.08 -3.79 -0.32
CA VAL A 114 -10.08 -2.70 -0.22
C VAL A 114 -10.29 -2.03 -1.58
N GLN A 115 -9.22 -1.86 -2.37
CA GLN A 115 -9.34 -1.36 -3.73
C GLN A 115 -10.28 -2.23 -4.56
N GLY A 116 -10.27 -3.55 -4.35
CA GLY A 116 -10.95 -4.54 -5.17
C GLY A 116 -10.15 -4.86 -6.44
N TYR A 117 -8.90 -5.29 -6.26
CA TYR A 117 -8.02 -5.71 -7.35
C TYR A 117 -8.65 -6.86 -8.14
N GLN A 118 -8.60 -6.80 -9.47
CA GLN A 118 -9.22 -7.73 -10.41
C GLN A 118 -10.77 -7.78 -10.38
N LEU A 119 -11.43 -6.89 -9.68
CA LEU A 119 -12.89 -6.80 -9.61
C LEU A 119 -13.41 -5.58 -10.35
N SER A 120 -14.60 -5.70 -10.94
CA SER A 120 -15.37 -4.55 -11.42
C SER A 120 -15.88 -3.71 -10.25
N ASP A 121 -16.25 -2.47 -10.51
CA ASP A 121 -16.63 -1.51 -9.47
C ASP A 121 -17.69 -2.06 -8.51
N SER A 122 -18.76 -2.67 -9.04
CA SER A 122 -19.90 -3.20 -8.26
C SER A 122 -19.59 -4.42 -7.40
N GLU A 123 -18.43 -5.05 -7.61
CA GLU A 123 -18.01 -6.27 -6.93
C GLU A 123 -17.12 -5.99 -5.70
N THR A 124 -16.73 -4.72 -5.50
CA THR A 124 -15.82 -4.34 -4.42
C THR A 124 -16.53 -4.24 -3.07
N LEU A 125 -15.82 -4.58 -1.98
CA LEU A 125 -16.36 -4.49 -0.63
C LEU A 125 -16.96 -3.10 -0.31
N PRO A 126 -16.28 -1.96 -0.56
CA PRO A 126 -16.86 -0.65 -0.28
C PRO A 126 -18.08 -0.30 -1.13
N TRP A 127 -18.16 -0.78 -2.38
CA TRP A 127 -19.37 -0.62 -3.19
C TRP A 127 -20.54 -1.40 -2.59
N ILE A 128 -20.35 -2.65 -2.23
CA ILE A 128 -21.39 -3.49 -1.61
C ILE A 128 -21.89 -2.86 -0.31
N VAL A 129 -20.98 -2.33 0.52
CA VAL A 129 -21.34 -1.58 1.74
C VAL A 129 -22.19 -0.35 1.40
N GLN A 130 -21.81 0.42 0.37
CA GLN A 130 -22.59 1.58 -0.07
C GLN A 130 -24.01 1.21 -0.52
N GLN A 131 -24.16 0.10 -1.27
CA GLN A 131 -25.48 -0.36 -1.72
C GLN A 131 -26.38 -0.79 -0.57
N ARG A 132 -25.82 -1.37 0.48
CA ARG A 132 -26.56 -1.80 1.67
C ARG A 132 -26.94 -0.64 2.58
N HIS A 133 -26.15 0.45 2.54
CA HIS A 133 -26.32 1.64 3.37
C HIS A 133 -26.41 2.90 2.49
N PRO A 134 -27.53 3.12 1.80
CA PRO A 134 -27.69 4.28 0.90
C PRO A 134 -27.77 5.62 1.61
N ASP A 135 -28.00 5.61 2.92
CA ASP A 135 -28.07 6.77 3.81
C ASP A 135 -26.71 7.35 4.20
N VAL A 136 -25.61 6.62 3.95
CA VAL A 136 -24.23 7.09 4.19
C VAL A 136 -23.52 7.41 2.89
N VAL A 137 -22.32 8.00 2.98
CA VAL A 137 -21.39 8.17 1.85
C VAL A 137 -20.14 7.36 2.12
N VAL A 138 -19.92 6.29 1.35
CA VAL A 138 -18.73 5.46 1.42
C VAL A 138 -17.67 5.99 0.47
N SER A 139 -16.45 6.20 0.98
CA SER A 139 -15.28 6.61 0.20
C SER A 139 -14.23 5.49 0.25
N ASN A 140 -13.90 4.92 -0.90
CA ASN A 140 -12.90 3.85 -1.03
C ASN A 140 -11.53 4.43 -1.36
N PHE A 141 -10.63 4.46 -0.37
CA PHE A 141 -9.22 4.85 -0.50
C PHE A 141 -8.26 3.64 -0.56
N GLY A 142 -8.79 2.45 -0.80
CA GLY A 142 -7.97 1.27 -1.07
C GLY A 142 -7.12 1.49 -2.31
N THR A 143 -5.85 1.12 -2.23
CA THR A 143 -4.90 1.28 -3.34
C THR A 143 -3.93 0.10 -3.36
N GLY A 144 -3.74 -0.50 -4.51
CA GLY A 144 -2.87 -1.66 -4.67
C GLY A 144 -1.48 -1.44 -4.09
N ASP A 145 -0.99 -2.46 -3.40
CA ASP A 145 0.33 -2.49 -2.76
C ASP A 145 0.53 -1.53 -1.56
N TYR A 146 -0.51 -0.84 -1.09
CA TYR A 146 -0.41 -0.04 0.13
C TYR A 146 -0.14 -0.91 1.36
N ALA A 147 0.29 -0.25 2.42
CA ALA A 147 0.43 -0.79 3.77
C ALA A 147 -0.28 0.12 4.77
N THR A 148 -0.24 -0.24 6.05
CA THR A 148 -0.80 0.60 7.12
C THR A 148 -0.19 2.00 7.14
N TYR A 149 1.10 2.14 6.75
CA TYR A 149 1.75 3.45 6.71
C TYR A 149 1.14 4.39 5.67
N GLN A 150 0.87 3.93 4.44
CA GLN A 150 0.18 4.75 3.46
C GLN A 150 -1.26 5.05 3.88
N SER A 151 -1.98 4.09 4.49
CA SER A 151 -3.29 4.35 5.07
C SER A 151 -3.24 5.42 6.17
N TYR A 152 -2.22 5.40 7.05
CA TYR A 152 -1.99 6.45 8.05
C TYR A 152 -1.79 7.83 7.40
N LEU A 153 -0.97 7.91 6.34
CA LEU A 153 -0.74 9.16 5.62
C LEU A 153 -2.01 9.66 4.90
N ALA A 154 -2.80 8.74 4.33
CA ALA A 154 -4.06 9.06 3.67
C ALA A 154 -5.13 9.52 4.67
N ILE A 155 -5.23 8.90 5.85
CA ILE A 155 -6.11 9.34 6.93
C ILE A 155 -5.77 10.78 7.36
N LYS A 156 -4.49 11.08 7.57
CA LYS A 156 -4.06 12.45 7.89
C LYS A 156 -4.45 13.49 6.83
N ARG A 157 -4.52 13.05 5.58
CA ARG A 157 -4.79 13.94 4.44
C ARG A 157 -6.27 14.13 4.17
N TRP A 158 -7.10 13.12 4.41
CA TRP A 158 -8.46 13.09 3.90
C TRP A 158 -9.55 13.02 4.97
N VAL A 159 -9.23 12.57 6.19
CA VAL A 159 -10.22 12.48 7.26
C VAL A 159 -10.24 13.80 8.03
N HIS A 160 -11.29 14.58 7.82
CA HIS A 160 -11.55 15.84 8.52
C HIS A 160 -13.01 15.83 9.01
N GLY A 161 -13.21 16.08 10.30
CA GLY A 161 -14.50 16.01 10.97
C GLY A 161 -15.05 14.60 11.14
N PRO A 162 -16.26 14.47 11.71
CA PRO A 162 -16.84 13.20 12.12
C PRO A 162 -16.97 12.21 10.96
N ALA A 163 -16.52 10.98 11.15
CA ALA A 163 -16.60 9.90 10.18
C ALA A 163 -16.38 8.54 10.82
N SER A 164 -16.93 7.47 10.23
CA SER A 164 -16.51 6.10 10.50
C SER A 164 -15.36 5.74 9.57
N VAL A 165 -14.24 5.32 10.14
CA VAL A 165 -13.02 4.99 9.39
C VAL A 165 -12.68 3.52 9.59
N TYR A 166 -12.67 2.77 8.50
CA TYR A 166 -12.29 1.36 8.46
C TYR A 166 -10.90 1.20 7.85
N HIS A 167 -10.07 0.39 8.48
CA HIS A 167 -8.79 -0.01 7.94
C HIS A 167 -8.73 -1.53 7.88
N LEU A 168 -8.75 -2.09 6.67
CA LEU A 168 -8.53 -3.51 6.47
C LEU A 168 -7.04 -3.80 6.64
N PHE A 169 -6.74 -4.68 7.56
CA PHE A 169 -5.39 -4.98 8.01
C PHE A 169 -5.06 -6.47 7.86
N ASN A 170 -3.99 -6.73 7.14
CA ASN A 170 -3.36 -8.02 6.98
C ASN A 170 -1.98 -8.04 7.64
N ALA A 171 -1.54 -9.19 8.15
CA ALA A 171 -0.23 -9.31 8.81
C ALA A 171 0.96 -8.95 7.89
N PHE A 172 0.85 -9.14 6.58
CA PHE A 172 1.91 -8.78 5.63
C PHE A 172 2.16 -7.27 5.55
N HIS A 173 1.23 -6.43 6.02
CA HIS A 173 1.46 -4.98 6.16
C HIS A 173 2.64 -4.66 7.07
N GLU A 174 2.96 -5.52 8.06
CA GLU A 174 4.15 -5.33 8.92
C GLU A 174 5.43 -5.22 8.09
N GLY A 175 5.61 -6.13 7.13
CA GLY A 175 6.77 -6.12 6.23
C GLY A 175 6.78 -4.89 5.32
N ARG A 176 5.63 -4.53 4.76
CA ARG A 176 5.48 -3.35 3.91
C ARG A 176 5.78 -2.05 4.67
N ASN A 177 5.24 -1.91 5.89
CA ASN A 177 5.46 -0.73 6.74
C ASN A 177 6.95 -0.48 7.02
N ALA A 178 7.72 -1.55 7.22
CA ALA A 178 9.15 -1.52 7.54
C ALA A 178 10.06 -1.54 6.31
N ALA A 179 9.52 -1.53 5.09
CA ALA A 179 10.29 -1.75 3.86
C ALA A 179 11.16 -3.02 3.94
N ASP A 180 10.51 -4.16 4.25
CA ASP A 180 11.16 -5.47 4.26
C ASP A 180 11.78 -5.77 2.88
N PRO A 181 13.01 -6.33 2.79
CA PRO A 181 13.65 -6.63 1.51
C PRO A 181 12.84 -7.54 0.60
N ASN A 182 12.08 -8.51 1.15
CA ASN A 182 11.22 -9.36 0.34
C ASN A 182 10.08 -8.56 -0.29
N TRP A 183 9.48 -7.65 0.48
CA TRP A 183 8.50 -6.71 -0.04
C TRP A 183 9.10 -5.76 -1.07
N LEU A 184 10.27 -5.17 -0.81
CA LEU A 184 10.93 -4.29 -1.76
C LEU A 184 11.22 -4.97 -3.11
N ARG A 185 11.53 -6.27 -3.13
CA ARG A 185 11.66 -7.04 -4.38
C ARG A 185 10.35 -7.10 -5.17
N VAL A 186 9.20 -7.29 -4.50
CA VAL A 186 7.88 -7.26 -5.13
C VAL A 186 7.58 -5.85 -5.63
N TYR A 187 7.72 -4.86 -4.77
CA TYR A 187 7.49 -3.46 -5.09
C TYR A 187 8.28 -2.98 -6.31
N LYS A 188 9.56 -3.32 -6.39
CA LYS A 188 10.44 -2.98 -7.53
C LYS A 188 9.93 -3.54 -8.86
N LYS A 189 9.21 -4.65 -8.81
CA LYS A 189 8.57 -5.24 -9.99
C LYS A 189 7.24 -4.58 -10.33
N THR A 190 6.42 -4.29 -9.34
CA THR A 190 5.02 -3.85 -9.51
C THR A 190 4.86 -2.34 -9.60
N ARG A 191 5.72 -1.55 -8.94
CA ARG A 191 5.58 -0.09 -8.79
C ARG A 191 6.82 0.72 -9.12
N GLY A 192 7.76 0.14 -9.80
CA GLY A 192 9.11 0.67 -10.03
C GLY A 192 9.26 1.96 -10.78
N GLY A 193 8.33 2.83 -10.74
CA GLY A 193 8.44 4.23 -11.23
C GLY A 193 8.08 5.24 -10.15
N PHE A 194 7.57 4.75 -9.01
CA PHE A 194 7.15 5.58 -7.89
C PHE A 194 8.18 5.49 -6.76
N PHE A 195 8.24 6.46 -5.86
CA PHE A 195 8.95 6.26 -4.61
C PHE A 195 8.08 5.47 -3.64
N PHE A 196 8.72 4.72 -2.75
CA PHE A 196 8.03 3.96 -1.70
C PHE A 196 8.20 4.67 -0.35
N PRO A 197 7.11 5.23 0.23
CA PRO A 197 7.15 5.75 1.57
C PRO A 197 7.06 4.59 2.57
N TYR A 198 7.92 4.61 3.57
CA TYR A 198 7.89 3.68 4.69
C TYR A 198 8.22 4.39 6.00
N ALA A 199 8.12 3.71 7.11
CA ALA A 199 8.41 4.28 8.41
C ALA A 199 9.37 3.41 9.22
N GLU A 200 10.01 4.01 10.20
CA GLU A 200 10.76 3.31 11.24
C GLU A 200 10.53 3.95 12.60
N LEU A 201 10.76 3.18 13.66
CA LEU A 201 10.76 3.69 15.02
C LEU A 201 12.19 4.01 15.43
N VAL A 202 12.45 5.28 15.74
CA VAL A 202 13.73 5.77 16.27
C VAL A 202 13.48 6.32 17.66
N ALA A 203 14.06 5.69 18.67
CA ALA A 203 13.81 6.02 20.08
C ALA A 203 12.30 6.06 20.48
N GLY A 204 11.48 5.23 19.82
CA GLY A 204 10.03 5.18 20.05
C GLY A 204 9.20 6.13 19.17
N ASP A 205 9.84 7.05 18.47
CA ASP A 205 9.16 8.00 17.59
C ASP A 205 9.08 7.50 16.15
N LEU A 206 7.93 7.77 15.50
CA LEU A 206 7.68 7.43 14.12
C LEU A 206 8.43 8.39 13.19
N GLN A 207 9.40 7.89 12.45
CA GLN A 207 10.13 8.64 11.44
C GLN A 207 9.77 8.20 10.04
N ALA A 208 9.40 9.18 9.18
CA ALA A 208 9.13 8.96 7.77
C ALA A 208 10.43 8.69 7.00
N ARG A 209 10.39 7.72 6.10
CA ARG A 209 11.47 7.35 5.18
C ARG A 209 10.94 7.20 3.77
N LYS A 210 11.83 7.27 2.80
CA LYS A 210 11.53 7.06 1.38
C LYS A 210 12.56 6.12 0.76
N SER A 211 12.12 5.30 -0.18
CA SER A 211 13.03 4.48 -0.96
C SER A 211 14.05 5.30 -1.75
N PRO A 212 15.19 4.73 -2.16
CA PRO A 212 16.17 5.39 -3.00
C PRO A 212 15.57 5.94 -4.30
N GLY A 213 16.13 7.05 -4.78
CA GLY A 213 15.62 7.77 -5.94
C GLY A 213 15.83 7.08 -7.30
N ASN A 214 15.25 7.71 -8.33
CA ASN A 214 15.09 7.19 -9.70
C ASN A 214 16.38 6.70 -10.40
N LEU A 215 17.55 7.28 -10.11
CA LEU A 215 18.81 6.89 -10.77
C LEU A 215 19.23 5.46 -10.39
N VAL A 216 19.17 5.13 -9.09
CA VAL A 216 19.49 3.78 -8.61
C VAL A 216 18.54 2.76 -9.21
N TRP A 217 17.26 3.11 -9.28
CA TRP A 217 16.24 2.31 -9.93
C TRP A 217 16.58 2.04 -11.41
N TYR A 218 16.89 3.08 -12.18
CA TYR A 218 17.23 2.97 -13.58
C TYR A 218 18.44 2.05 -13.83
N LEU A 219 19.51 2.23 -13.03
CA LEU A 219 20.72 1.41 -13.15
C LEU A 219 20.50 -0.04 -12.73
N SER A 220 19.75 -0.28 -11.65
CA SER A 220 19.45 -1.64 -11.15
C SER A 220 18.60 -2.45 -12.14
N ARG A 221 17.83 -1.79 -13.00
CA ARG A 221 17.09 -2.45 -14.09
C ARG A 221 17.98 -2.86 -15.27
N ARG A 222 19.17 -2.28 -15.40
CA ARG A 222 20.10 -2.50 -16.51
C ARG A 222 21.31 -3.33 -16.11
N LEU A 223 21.80 -3.13 -14.89
CA LEU A 223 23.03 -3.75 -14.38
C LEU A 223 22.70 -4.63 -13.18
N ARG A 224 23.09 -5.92 -13.27
CA ARG A 224 22.94 -6.90 -12.17
C ARG A 224 23.82 -6.56 -10.97
N THR A 225 25.02 -6.01 -11.23
CA THR A 225 25.93 -5.53 -10.19
C THR A 225 25.29 -4.45 -9.33
N VAL A 226 24.62 -3.47 -9.96
CA VAL A 226 23.93 -2.40 -9.24
C VAL A 226 22.71 -2.97 -8.49
N ALA A 227 21.94 -3.86 -9.12
CA ALA A 227 20.81 -4.54 -8.49
C ALA A 227 21.26 -5.32 -7.25
N MET A 228 22.35 -6.10 -7.36
CA MET A 228 22.91 -6.86 -6.25
C MET A 228 23.37 -5.97 -5.10
N ILE A 229 24.15 -4.93 -5.39
CA ILE A 229 24.63 -3.99 -4.37
C ILE A 229 23.45 -3.35 -3.62
N GLN A 230 22.43 -2.94 -4.37
CA GLN A 230 21.26 -2.32 -3.76
C GLN A 230 20.44 -3.33 -2.93
N ASP A 231 20.28 -4.58 -3.40
CA ASP A 231 19.59 -5.62 -2.64
C ASP A 231 20.30 -5.94 -1.32
N TYR A 232 21.65 -6.01 -1.33
CA TYR A 232 22.44 -6.17 -0.10
C TYR A 232 22.33 -4.96 0.84
N ARG A 233 22.36 -3.77 0.28
CA ARG A 233 22.16 -2.55 1.05
C ARG A 233 20.77 -2.52 1.71
N ASP A 234 19.71 -2.85 0.96
CA ASP A 234 18.36 -2.94 1.49
C ASP A 234 18.25 -3.95 2.63
N ILE A 235 18.94 -5.11 2.52
CA ILE A 235 19.00 -6.11 3.60
C ILE A 235 19.69 -5.55 4.84
N LEU A 236 20.87 -4.96 4.69
CA LEU A 236 21.65 -4.42 5.81
C LEU A 236 20.91 -3.28 6.52
N GLU A 237 20.38 -2.33 5.75
CA GLU A 237 19.65 -1.18 6.29
C GLU A 237 18.29 -1.56 6.91
N SER A 238 17.70 -2.68 6.46
CA SER A 238 16.39 -3.12 6.96
C SER A 238 16.44 -3.90 8.27
N TYR A 239 17.59 -4.40 8.66
CA TYR A 239 17.68 -5.33 9.80
C TYR A 239 17.02 -4.83 11.08
N GLY A 240 17.31 -3.59 11.47
CA GLY A 240 16.69 -2.95 12.65
C GLY A 240 15.19 -2.69 12.47
N ARG A 241 14.78 -2.25 11.27
CA ARG A 241 13.38 -1.94 10.95
C ARG A 241 12.51 -3.18 10.96
N VAL A 242 12.97 -4.25 10.33
CA VAL A 242 12.23 -5.52 10.21
C VAL A 242 12.07 -6.19 11.58
N ARG A 243 13.07 -6.09 12.45
CA ARG A 243 12.97 -6.61 13.83
C ARG A 243 11.82 -5.95 14.60
N ASN A 244 11.58 -4.68 14.37
CA ASN A 244 10.58 -3.87 15.08
C ASN A 244 9.28 -3.68 14.27
N LYS A 245 9.07 -4.41 13.16
CA LYS A 245 7.95 -4.19 12.23
C LYS A 245 6.57 -4.30 12.88
N ARG A 246 6.40 -5.21 13.86
CA ARG A 246 5.16 -5.35 14.62
C ARG A 246 4.90 -4.15 15.50
N GLN A 247 5.89 -3.72 16.29
CA GLN A 247 5.77 -2.53 17.13
C GLN A 247 5.50 -1.27 16.29
N LEU A 248 6.17 -1.15 15.14
CA LEU A 248 5.91 -0.08 14.18
C LEU A 248 4.45 -0.08 13.73
N THR A 249 3.92 -1.24 13.32
CA THR A 249 2.55 -1.37 12.84
C THR A 249 1.53 -1.07 13.94
N GLN A 250 1.76 -1.55 15.16
CA GLN A 250 0.93 -1.24 16.32
C GLN A 250 0.93 0.27 16.63
N THR A 251 2.10 0.92 16.54
CA THR A 251 2.21 2.38 16.71
C THR A 251 1.42 3.13 15.62
N LEU A 252 1.45 2.66 14.38
CA LEU A 252 0.65 3.24 13.29
C LEU A 252 -0.85 3.14 13.57
N LEU A 253 -1.34 1.97 14.00
CA LEU A 253 -2.76 1.76 14.34
C LEU A 253 -3.20 2.68 15.50
N MET A 254 -2.38 2.83 16.55
CA MET A 254 -2.66 3.79 17.63
C MET A 254 -2.75 5.23 17.12
N LYS A 255 -1.80 5.64 16.27
CA LYS A 255 -1.80 7.01 15.71
C LYS A 255 -2.99 7.24 14.77
N MET A 256 -3.41 6.25 13.99
CA MET A 256 -4.61 6.33 13.16
C MET A 256 -5.85 6.51 14.04
N ASN A 257 -6.00 5.71 15.09
CA ASN A 257 -7.10 5.85 16.05
C ASN A 257 -7.10 7.24 16.71
N GLN A 258 -5.94 7.73 17.13
CA GLN A 258 -5.81 9.07 17.72
C GLN A 258 -6.27 10.17 16.76
N ILE A 259 -5.84 10.15 15.49
CA ILE A 259 -6.23 11.15 14.48
C ILE A 259 -7.74 11.13 14.30
N VAL A 260 -8.32 9.96 14.07
CA VAL A 260 -9.75 9.82 13.80
C VAL A 260 -10.58 10.28 15.00
N ARG A 261 -10.15 9.97 16.23
CA ARG A 261 -10.83 10.45 17.45
C ARG A 261 -10.70 11.96 17.63
N THR A 262 -9.59 12.57 17.26
CA THR A 262 -9.43 14.04 17.29
C THR A 262 -10.41 14.73 16.35
N GLU A 263 -10.77 14.08 15.25
CA GLU A 263 -11.78 14.52 14.29
C GLU A 263 -13.22 14.10 14.69
N ALA A 264 -13.45 13.69 15.94
CA ALA A 264 -14.73 13.18 16.45
C ALA A 264 -15.26 11.96 15.67
N GLY A 265 -14.38 11.20 15.03
CA GLY A 265 -14.71 9.99 14.28
C GLY A 265 -14.49 8.71 15.07
N LYS A 266 -14.89 7.57 14.47
CA LYS A 266 -14.69 6.22 15.00
C LYS A 266 -13.75 5.45 14.08
N PHE A 267 -12.64 4.96 14.62
CA PHE A 267 -11.68 4.12 13.91
C PHE A 267 -11.91 2.64 14.23
N THR A 268 -11.96 1.81 13.20
CA THR A 268 -12.16 0.36 13.33
C THR A 268 -11.17 -0.39 12.44
N VAL A 269 -10.48 -1.36 13.01
CA VAL A 269 -9.57 -2.25 12.29
C VAL A 269 -10.32 -3.52 11.87
N ILE A 270 -10.27 -3.88 10.61
CA ILE A 270 -10.78 -5.14 10.09
C ILE A 270 -9.61 -6.11 10.02
N LEU A 271 -9.55 -7.08 10.91
CA LEU A 271 -8.54 -8.14 10.88
C LEU A 271 -8.94 -9.16 9.82
N PHE A 272 -8.07 -9.38 8.84
CA PHE A 272 -8.35 -10.22 7.71
C PHE A 272 -7.12 -11.04 7.29
N ASP A 273 -7.33 -12.34 7.03
CA ASP A 273 -6.33 -13.26 6.46
C ASP A 273 -5.02 -13.33 7.28
N MET A 274 -5.16 -13.62 8.55
CA MET A 274 -4.06 -13.70 9.51
C MET A 274 -3.81 -15.14 9.98
N SER A 275 -2.56 -15.48 10.25
CA SER A 275 -2.27 -16.71 10.97
C SER A 275 -2.85 -16.66 12.41
N PRO A 276 -3.23 -17.81 13.01
CA PRO A 276 -3.81 -17.83 14.37
C PRO A 276 -2.95 -17.12 15.44
N PRO A 277 -1.60 -17.25 15.45
CA PRO A 277 -0.77 -16.51 16.40
C PRO A 277 -0.83 -15.00 16.20
N GLU A 278 -0.69 -14.52 14.95
CA GLU A 278 -0.74 -13.09 14.63
C GLU A 278 -2.07 -12.48 15.01
N ARG A 279 -3.17 -13.15 14.65
CA ARG A 279 -4.53 -12.76 14.98
C ARG A 279 -4.72 -12.62 16.50
N LYS A 280 -4.27 -13.60 17.28
CA LYS A 280 -4.34 -13.56 18.75
C LYS A 280 -3.59 -12.36 19.32
N ASP A 281 -2.39 -12.08 18.81
CA ASP A 281 -1.55 -10.97 19.26
C ASP A 281 -2.17 -9.62 18.92
N TYR A 282 -2.71 -9.45 17.69
CA TYR A 282 -3.37 -8.22 17.31
C TYR A 282 -4.68 -7.98 18.04
N ARG A 283 -5.49 -9.02 18.28
CA ARG A 283 -6.70 -8.89 19.11
C ARG A 283 -6.36 -8.38 20.51
N LYS A 284 -5.41 -9.01 21.20
CA LYS A 284 -4.95 -8.56 22.51
C LYS A 284 -4.47 -7.12 22.51
N PHE A 285 -3.70 -6.76 21.49
CA PHE A 285 -3.20 -5.40 21.34
C PHE A 285 -4.36 -4.40 21.16
N LEU A 286 -5.28 -4.64 20.25
CA LEU A 286 -6.41 -3.74 19.96
C LEU A 286 -7.32 -3.60 21.18
N GLU A 287 -7.61 -4.70 21.89
CA GLU A 287 -8.35 -4.70 23.15
C GLU A 287 -7.66 -3.83 24.21
N SER A 288 -6.33 -4.00 24.40
CA SER A 288 -5.54 -3.24 25.37
C SER A 288 -5.50 -1.74 25.10
N GLN A 289 -5.62 -1.34 23.82
CA GLN A 289 -5.61 0.05 23.37
C GLN A 289 -7.02 0.64 23.19
N SER A 290 -8.07 -0.11 23.51
CA SER A 290 -9.47 0.27 23.28
C SER A 290 -9.71 0.74 21.83
N ILE A 291 -9.10 0.06 20.86
CA ILE A 291 -9.31 0.25 19.44
C ILE A 291 -10.38 -0.73 18.97
N SER A 292 -11.45 -0.21 18.37
CA SER A 292 -12.50 -1.06 17.80
C SER A 292 -11.95 -1.94 16.68
N PHE A 293 -12.37 -3.20 16.62
CA PHE A 293 -11.98 -4.11 15.53
C PHE A 293 -13.08 -5.12 15.20
N VAL A 294 -13.02 -5.63 13.98
CA VAL A 294 -13.77 -6.81 13.50
C VAL A 294 -12.78 -7.91 13.22
N ASP A 295 -13.05 -9.07 13.76
CA ASP A 295 -12.32 -10.27 13.40
C ASP A 295 -13.07 -10.99 12.27
N CYS A 296 -12.60 -10.79 11.03
CA CYS A 296 -13.16 -11.43 9.85
C CYS A 296 -12.47 -12.76 9.50
N ASP A 297 -11.56 -13.24 10.34
CA ASP A 297 -10.89 -14.51 10.10
C ASP A 297 -11.78 -15.68 10.54
N ARG A 298 -12.65 -16.11 9.65
CA ARG A 298 -13.65 -17.15 9.82
C ARG A 298 -13.34 -18.38 8.96
N PRO A 299 -13.89 -19.57 9.26
CA PRO A 299 -13.65 -20.80 8.50
C PRO A 299 -13.90 -20.66 7.00
N GLU A 300 -14.87 -19.83 6.61
CA GLU A 300 -15.23 -19.57 5.21
C GLU A 300 -14.06 -19.00 4.38
N LEU A 301 -13.12 -18.29 5.01
CA LEU A 301 -11.92 -17.78 4.33
C LEU A 301 -11.03 -18.88 3.77
N GLN A 302 -11.16 -20.11 4.26
CA GLN A 302 -10.42 -21.27 3.75
C GLN A 302 -10.99 -21.83 2.45
N ASP A 303 -12.22 -21.45 2.09
CA ASP A 303 -12.80 -21.86 0.81
C ASP A 303 -12.15 -21.08 -0.36
N LYS A 304 -11.35 -21.80 -1.14
CA LYS A 304 -10.66 -21.24 -2.31
C LYS A 304 -11.62 -20.70 -3.37
N LYS A 305 -12.89 -21.14 -3.38
CA LYS A 305 -13.92 -20.66 -4.33
C LYS A 305 -14.32 -19.21 -4.03
N LEU A 306 -14.08 -18.72 -2.81
CA LEU A 306 -14.33 -17.35 -2.41
C LEU A 306 -13.16 -16.41 -2.76
N ARG A 307 -12.13 -16.95 -3.41
CA ARG A 307 -10.95 -16.16 -3.82
C ARG A 307 -10.76 -16.21 -5.32
N LEU A 308 -10.20 -15.15 -5.84
CA LEU A 308 -9.70 -15.09 -7.21
C LEU A 308 -8.45 -15.99 -7.36
N PRO A 309 -8.04 -16.35 -8.58
CA PRO A 309 -6.89 -17.22 -8.81
C PRO A 309 -5.59 -16.76 -8.15
N ASP A 310 -5.40 -15.47 -8.01
CA ASP A 310 -4.24 -14.83 -7.36
C ASP A 310 -4.36 -14.68 -5.83
N GLY A 311 -5.47 -15.15 -5.25
CA GLY A 311 -5.75 -15.14 -3.82
C GLY A 311 -6.51 -13.90 -3.30
N HIS A 312 -6.80 -12.91 -4.14
CA HIS A 312 -7.63 -11.77 -3.75
C HIS A 312 -9.09 -12.20 -3.46
N PRO A 313 -9.85 -11.44 -2.66
CA PRO A 313 -11.26 -11.69 -2.44
C PRO A 313 -12.05 -11.66 -3.75
N SER A 314 -12.93 -12.65 -3.96
CA SER A 314 -13.95 -12.59 -5.00
C SER A 314 -15.12 -11.70 -4.57
N GLN A 315 -16.05 -11.40 -5.48
CA GLN A 315 -17.31 -10.76 -5.15
C GLN A 315 -18.04 -11.46 -4.00
N ALA A 316 -18.16 -12.79 -4.08
CA ALA A 316 -18.84 -13.58 -3.06
C ALA A 316 -18.19 -13.43 -1.66
N LEU A 317 -16.86 -13.37 -1.59
CA LEU A 317 -16.19 -13.08 -0.32
C LEU A 317 -16.44 -11.66 0.16
N ASN A 318 -16.44 -10.67 -0.74
CA ASN A 318 -16.76 -9.29 -0.39
C ASN A 318 -18.19 -9.13 0.14
N GLU A 319 -19.15 -9.90 -0.39
CA GLU A 319 -20.53 -9.95 0.13
C GLU A 319 -20.60 -10.50 1.56
N LEU A 320 -19.82 -11.55 1.87
CA LEU A 320 -19.69 -12.07 3.23
C LEU A 320 -18.99 -11.07 4.16
N LEU A 321 -17.90 -10.46 3.71
CA LEU A 321 -17.19 -9.43 4.48
C LEU A 321 -18.11 -8.27 4.81
N ALA A 322 -18.91 -7.80 3.84
CA ALA A 322 -19.89 -6.75 4.08
C ALA A 322 -20.87 -7.14 5.19
N GLN A 323 -21.39 -8.37 5.21
CA GLN A 323 -22.25 -8.87 6.28
C GLN A 323 -21.56 -8.91 7.64
N TRP A 324 -20.28 -9.29 7.68
CA TRP A 324 -19.52 -9.37 8.93
C TRP A 324 -19.16 -8.00 9.52
N ILE A 325 -19.06 -6.98 8.66
CA ILE A 325 -18.76 -5.60 9.06
C ILE A 325 -20.04 -4.84 9.49
N GLU A 326 -21.21 -5.21 8.96
CA GLU A 326 -22.51 -4.58 9.27
C GLU A 326 -22.84 -4.48 10.77
N PRO A 327 -22.62 -5.53 11.62
CA PRO A 327 -22.94 -5.46 13.03
C PRO A 327 -22.13 -4.43 13.81
N LEU A 328 -21.05 -3.94 13.24
CA LEU A 328 -20.24 -2.86 13.82
C LEU A 328 -20.82 -1.49 13.56
N GLN A 329 -22.13 -1.49 13.33
CA GLN A 329 -22.86 -0.25 13.29
C GLN A 329 -22.01 0.91 12.71
N VAL A 330 -22.28 1.25 11.48
CA VAL A 330 -22.42 2.65 11.14
C VAL A 330 -23.51 3.20 12.09
N VAL A 331 -23.33 3.06 13.42
CA VAL A 331 -24.12 3.76 14.40
C VAL A 331 -23.60 5.15 14.42
N MET A 332 -24.19 5.76 13.77
CA MET A 332 -24.66 7.11 13.77
C MET A 332 -25.35 7.45 15.10
N ASP A 333 -24.57 7.60 16.15
CA ASP A 333 -24.84 8.65 17.10
C ASP A 333 -24.50 10.00 16.40
N TYR A 334 -25.07 10.17 15.21
CA TYR A 334 -25.11 11.45 14.52
C TYR A 334 -26.27 12.22 15.11
N SER A 335 -26.08 12.71 16.34
CA SER A 335 -26.97 13.71 16.89
C SER A 335 -26.77 14.99 16.09
N PRO A 336 -27.81 15.53 15.43
CA PRO A 336 -27.73 16.83 14.73
C PRO A 336 -27.33 17.98 15.66
N GLU A 337 -27.44 17.78 16.97
CA GLU A 337 -27.12 18.78 18.01
C GLU A 337 -25.64 19.05 18.20
N ALA A 338 -24.74 18.18 17.70
CA ALA A 338 -23.30 18.43 17.75
C ALA A 338 -22.79 19.50 16.75
N ARG A 339 -23.66 20.09 15.93
CA ARG A 339 -23.30 21.12 14.94
C ARG A 339 -23.19 22.55 15.49
N SER A 340 -23.45 22.79 16.77
CA SER A 340 -23.24 24.11 17.37
C SER A 340 -21.82 24.30 17.89
N VAL A 341 -20.82 24.15 17.02
CA VAL A 341 -19.50 24.71 17.29
C VAL A 341 -19.55 26.20 16.89
N PRO A 342 -19.31 27.15 17.81
CA PRO A 342 -19.35 28.56 17.47
C PRO A 342 -18.23 28.88 16.47
N GLU A 343 -18.60 29.58 15.39
CA GLU A 343 -17.65 30.21 14.47
C GLU A 343 -16.62 30.99 15.28
N ARG A 344 -15.38 30.56 15.24
CA ARG A 344 -14.27 31.38 15.73
C ARG A 344 -14.06 32.52 14.73
N ARG A 345 -14.41 33.71 15.18
CA ARG A 345 -14.05 34.97 14.54
C ARG A 345 -12.55 35.19 14.57
#